data_a3ccf0b6b09ab0857d57568fe557ac1b
#
_entry.id   a3ccf0b6b09ab0857d57568fe557ac1b
#
_cell.length_a   1.000
_cell.length_b   1.000
_cell.length_c   1.000
_cell.angle_alpha   90.00
_cell.angle_beta   90.00
_cell.angle_gamma   90.00
#
_symmetry.space_group_name_H-M   'P 1'
#
loop_
_entity.id
_entity.type
_entity.pdbx_description
1 polymer ?
#
loop_
_entity_poly.entity_id
_entity_poly.type
_entity_poly.pdbx_seq_one_letter_code
_entity_poly.pdbx_strand_id
1 'polypeptide(L)'
;TEGIPTLDMVKAVAFVENRPGVRLIGPNCPGIITPGDGGGAKIGIMPGHIHAKGRIGIVSKSGTLTYEAVAQTMSIGEGQSTCVGIGGDPVNGTGFIDCLAAFEADSQTEAIVMIGEIGGNAEQEAAAWAKENVTKPIVGFVAGATAPPGKRMGHAGAIISGGKGTAEEKFAAFEAAGIACAKDPSELGAVLLEALKKAGLRNE
;
A
#
# COMPACT_ATOMS: atom_id res chain seq x y z
N THR A 1 -5.95 12.99 -8.66
CA THR A 1 -6.99 14.06 -8.71
C THR A 1 -8.29 13.53 -8.14
N GLU A 2 -8.72 14.10 -7.05
CA GLU A 2 -9.99 13.77 -6.41
C GLU A 2 -11.18 14.33 -7.20
N GLY A 3 -12.35 13.68 -7.08
CA GLY A 3 -13.61 14.18 -7.62
C GLY A 3 -13.89 13.84 -9.08
N ILE A 4 -13.16 12.92 -9.67
CA ILE A 4 -13.53 12.39 -11.00
C ILE A 4 -14.82 11.58 -10.86
N PRO A 5 -15.85 11.80 -11.69
CA PRO A 5 -17.08 11.03 -11.64
C PRO A 5 -16.81 9.54 -11.80
N THR A 6 -17.39 8.71 -10.93
CA THR A 6 -17.16 7.25 -10.92
C THR A 6 -17.39 6.60 -12.28
N LEU A 7 -18.44 7.02 -13.00
CA LEU A 7 -18.76 6.47 -14.32
C LEU A 7 -17.66 6.78 -15.36
N ASP A 8 -17.01 7.93 -15.26
CA ASP A 8 -15.92 8.29 -16.16
C ASP A 8 -14.65 7.49 -15.81
N MET A 9 -14.42 7.23 -14.52
CA MET A 9 -13.34 6.34 -14.09
C MET A 9 -13.55 4.90 -14.56
N VAL A 10 -14.76 4.36 -14.48
CA VAL A 10 -15.07 3.02 -15.03
C VAL A 10 -14.72 2.94 -16.52
N LYS A 11 -15.06 3.96 -17.31
CA LYS A 11 -14.70 4.02 -18.72
C LYS A 11 -13.19 4.10 -18.93
N ALA A 12 -12.49 4.91 -18.13
CA ALA A 12 -11.04 5.07 -18.24
C ALA A 12 -10.30 3.76 -17.87
N VAL A 13 -10.69 3.09 -16.80
CA VAL A 13 -10.14 1.79 -16.40
C VAL A 13 -10.36 0.74 -17.50
N ALA A 14 -11.61 0.60 -17.99
CA ALA A 14 -11.91 -0.34 -19.06
C ALA A 14 -11.12 -0.03 -20.35
N PHE A 15 -10.87 1.25 -20.64
CA PHE A 15 -10.02 1.63 -21.78
C PHE A 15 -8.57 1.18 -21.61
N VAL A 16 -8.01 1.29 -20.40
CA VAL A 16 -6.63 0.91 -20.08
C VAL A 16 -6.47 -0.62 -20.03
N GLU A 17 -7.42 -1.33 -19.41
CA GLU A 17 -7.40 -2.79 -19.29
C GLU A 17 -7.33 -3.51 -20.64
N ASN A 18 -7.93 -2.91 -21.68
CA ASN A 18 -7.87 -3.43 -23.04
C ASN A 18 -6.54 -3.10 -23.77
N ARG A 19 -5.52 -2.59 -23.08
CA ARG A 19 -4.23 -2.22 -23.68
C ARG A 19 -3.06 -2.90 -22.95
N PRO A 20 -2.56 -4.03 -23.44
CA PRO A 20 -1.42 -4.72 -22.86
C PRO A 20 -0.21 -3.78 -22.68
N GLY A 21 0.43 -3.85 -21.52
CA GLY A 21 1.61 -3.05 -21.20
C GLY A 21 1.33 -1.62 -20.71
N VAL A 22 0.06 -1.20 -20.63
CA VAL A 22 -0.33 0.09 -20.04
C VAL A 22 -0.89 -0.13 -18.64
N ARG A 23 -0.48 0.69 -17.68
CA ARG A 23 -1.00 0.69 -16.32
C ARG A 23 -1.48 2.09 -15.94
N LEU A 24 -2.58 2.16 -15.22
CA LEU A 24 -3.12 3.38 -14.63
C LEU A 24 -2.81 3.38 -13.13
N ILE A 25 -2.08 4.39 -12.65
CA ILE A 25 -1.81 4.61 -11.23
C ILE A 25 -2.71 5.76 -10.74
N GLY A 26 -3.52 5.52 -9.76
CA GLY A 26 -4.49 6.48 -9.25
C GLY A 26 -5.85 6.40 -9.94
N PRO A 27 -6.52 7.57 -10.09
CA PRO A 27 -6.01 8.93 -10.35
C PRO A 27 -5.72 9.79 -9.12
N ASN A 28 -6.36 9.54 -7.99
CA ASN A 28 -6.20 10.33 -6.77
C ASN A 28 -5.12 9.71 -5.87
N CYS A 29 -3.87 9.89 -6.25
CA CYS A 29 -2.73 9.30 -5.55
C CYS A 29 -1.48 10.18 -5.70
N PRO A 30 -0.44 9.98 -4.87
CA PRO A 30 0.83 10.70 -5.00
C PRO A 30 1.72 10.17 -6.12
N GLY A 31 1.37 9.05 -6.75
CA GLY A 31 2.11 8.45 -7.83
C GLY A 31 3.03 7.30 -7.42
N ILE A 32 4.16 7.18 -8.08
CA ILE A 32 5.13 6.11 -7.90
C ILE A 32 6.55 6.69 -7.87
N ILE A 33 7.41 6.12 -7.03
CA ILE A 33 8.85 6.42 -6.99
C ILE A 33 9.68 5.17 -6.73
N THR A 34 10.70 4.97 -7.56
CA THR A 34 11.79 4.01 -7.36
C THR A 34 13.05 4.81 -7.09
N PRO A 35 13.53 4.90 -5.84
CA PRO A 35 14.75 5.62 -5.52
C PRO A 35 15.98 4.95 -6.16
N GLY A 36 16.96 5.73 -6.61
CA GLY A 36 18.17 5.20 -7.22
C GLY A 36 19.38 6.10 -7.01
N ASP A 37 20.57 5.50 -6.94
CA ASP A 37 21.84 6.22 -6.82
C ASP A 37 22.20 6.88 -8.17
N GLY A 38 21.78 8.11 -8.36
CA GLY A 38 22.01 8.87 -9.60
C GLY A 38 21.08 8.51 -10.76
N GLY A 39 20.03 7.71 -10.55
CA GLY A 39 19.12 7.30 -11.62
C GLY A 39 17.90 6.52 -11.13
N GLY A 40 17.05 7.14 -10.32
CA GLY A 40 15.73 6.62 -9.97
C GLY A 40 14.66 7.01 -10.99
N ALA A 41 13.44 6.49 -10.82
CA ALA A 41 12.28 6.87 -11.60
C ALA A 41 11.18 7.43 -10.70
N LYS A 42 10.53 8.50 -11.13
CA LYS A 42 9.41 9.11 -10.40
C LYS A 42 8.34 9.60 -11.37
N ILE A 43 7.08 9.23 -11.07
CA ILE A 43 5.90 9.79 -11.74
C ILE A 43 4.94 10.24 -10.64
N GLY A 44 4.59 11.51 -10.63
CA GLY A 44 3.72 12.12 -9.62
C GLY A 44 4.46 13.05 -8.66
N ILE A 45 3.89 13.27 -7.48
CA ILE A 45 4.28 14.34 -6.55
C ILE A 45 5.12 13.87 -5.35
N MET A 46 5.43 12.59 -5.22
CA MET A 46 6.24 12.09 -4.10
C MET A 46 7.58 12.85 -4.00
N PRO A 47 7.95 13.39 -2.81
CA PRO A 47 9.19 14.16 -2.67
C PRO A 47 10.40 13.21 -2.68
N GLY A 48 11.24 13.31 -3.71
CA GLY A 48 12.38 12.40 -3.90
C GLY A 48 13.39 12.44 -2.76
N HIS A 49 13.57 13.60 -2.11
CA HIS A 49 14.58 13.80 -1.06
C HIS A 49 14.31 13.08 0.26
N ILE A 50 13.09 12.58 0.49
CA ILE A 50 12.77 11.78 1.70
C ILE A 50 12.96 10.28 1.47
N HIS A 51 13.19 9.86 0.23
CA HIS A 51 13.37 8.45 -0.14
C HIS A 51 14.85 8.11 -0.29
N ALA A 52 15.21 6.88 0.04
CA ALA A 52 16.53 6.33 -0.27
C ALA A 52 16.38 4.93 -0.90
N LYS A 53 17.30 4.59 -1.77
CA LYS A 53 17.37 3.27 -2.37
C LYS A 53 17.55 2.19 -1.31
N GLY A 54 16.76 1.15 -1.40
CA GLY A 54 16.80 0.01 -0.49
C GLY A 54 15.96 -1.14 -1.00
N ARG A 55 15.39 -1.91 -0.09
CA ARG A 55 14.74 -3.19 -0.37
C ARG A 55 13.28 -3.30 0.09
N ILE A 56 12.69 -2.22 0.60
CA ILE A 56 11.32 -2.25 1.09
C ILE A 56 10.37 -1.72 0.03
N GLY A 57 9.45 -2.56 -0.44
CA GLY A 57 8.33 -2.14 -1.26
C GLY A 57 7.24 -1.51 -0.40
N ILE A 58 6.67 -0.38 -0.82
CA ILE A 58 5.57 0.27 -0.10
C ILE A 58 4.40 0.45 -1.06
N VAL A 59 3.23 -0.05 -0.68
CA VAL A 59 1.96 0.22 -1.37
C VAL A 59 0.95 0.82 -0.41
N SER A 60 0.32 1.92 -0.79
CA SER A 60 -0.55 2.68 0.12
C SER A 60 -1.72 3.34 -0.59
N LYS A 61 -2.90 3.31 0.05
CA LYS A 61 -4.04 4.16 -0.32
C LYS A 61 -3.85 5.62 0.09
N SER A 62 -3.04 5.88 1.12
CA SER A 62 -2.84 7.22 1.68
C SER A 62 -1.50 7.82 1.26
N GLY A 63 -1.52 9.04 0.72
CA GLY A 63 -0.30 9.78 0.43
C GLY A 63 0.50 10.10 1.69
N THR A 64 -0.14 10.64 2.71
CA THR A 64 0.49 11.01 3.99
C THR A 64 1.11 9.81 4.69
N LEU A 65 0.37 8.71 4.80
CA LEU A 65 0.89 7.50 5.45
C LEU A 65 1.98 6.81 4.62
N THR A 66 2.02 7.01 3.30
CA THR A 66 3.16 6.59 2.49
C THR A 66 4.43 7.27 2.98
N TYR A 67 4.40 8.60 3.21
CA TYR A 67 5.57 9.35 3.68
C TYR A 67 5.96 9.00 5.12
N GLU A 68 4.97 8.72 5.97
CA GLU A 68 5.22 8.21 7.32
C GLU A 68 5.92 6.85 7.29
N ALA A 69 5.45 5.92 6.48
CA ALA A 69 6.10 4.63 6.29
C ALA A 69 7.52 4.77 5.74
N VAL A 70 7.74 5.68 4.79
CA VAL A 70 9.08 6.00 4.27
C VAL A 70 9.99 6.50 5.40
N ALA A 71 9.53 7.45 6.22
CA ALA A 71 10.31 7.98 7.34
C ALA A 71 10.67 6.89 8.35
N GLN A 72 9.72 6.01 8.67
CA GLN A 72 9.96 4.91 9.62
C GLN A 72 10.86 3.82 9.05
N THR A 73 10.75 3.47 7.76
CA THR A 73 11.69 2.56 7.13
C THR A 73 13.11 3.12 7.15
N MET A 74 13.25 4.42 6.89
CA MET A 74 14.56 5.11 6.98
C MET A 74 15.11 5.10 8.42
N SER A 75 14.27 5.29 9.43
CA SER A 75 14.69 5.33 10.83
C SER A 75 15.27 4.01 11.35
N ILE A 76 14.85 2.91 10.77
CA ILE A 76 15.42 1.58 11.07
C ILE A 76 16.59 1.21 10.15
N GLY A 77 17.08 2.15 9.33
CA GLY A 77 18.23 1.95 8.42
C GLY A 77 17.90 1.19 7.14
N GLU A 78 16.62 1.10 6.78
CA GLU A 78 16.16 0.51 5.52
C GLU A 78 15.80 1.62 4.50
N GLY A 79 15.91 1.30 3.22
CA GLY A 79 15.44 2.16 2.13
C GLY A 79 14.34 1.46 1.32
N GLN A 80 13.84 2.15 0.30
CA GLN A 80 12.75 1.64 -0.51
C GLN A 80 13.23 1.10 -1.85
N SER A 81 12.66 -0.04 -2.27
CA SER A 81 12.78 -0.51 -3.65
C SER A 81 11.87 0.33 -4.55
N THR A 82 10.60 0.38 -4.23
CA THR A 82 9.62 1.23 -4.90
C THR A 82 8.47 1.57 -3.95
N CYS A 83 8.00 2.82 -4.00
CA CYS A 83 6.79 3.25 -3.32
C CYS A 83 5.68 3.50 -4.35
N VAL A 84 4.51 2.93 -4.12
CA VAL A 84 3.33 3.08 -4.98
C VAL A 84 2.16 3.62 -4.16
N GLY A 85 1.70 4.82 -4.50
CA GLY A 85 0.43 5.33 -4.01
C GLY A 85 -0.68 4.90 -4.96
N ILE A 86 -1.62 4.10 -4.49
CA ILE A 86 -2.73 3.61 -5.31
C ILE A 86 -3.99 4.47 -5.19
N GLY A 87 -4.08 5.29 -4.13
CA GLY A 87 -5.22 6.17 -3.88
C GLY A 87 -6.38 5.49 -3.16
N GLY A 88 -7.29 6.32 -2.64
CA GLY A 88 -8.46 5.91 -1.85
C GLY A 88 -9.80 6.05 -2.59
N ASP A 89 -9.79 6.15 -3.91
CA ASP A 89 -11.02 6.21 -4.70
C ASP A 89 -11.66 4.82 -4.85
N PRO A 90 -13.01 4.74 -4.95
CA PRO A 90 -13.71 3.46 -5.12
C PRO A 90 -13.36 2.73 -6.42
N VAL A 91 -13.02 3.47 -7.45
CA VAL A 91 -12.57 2.95 -8.75
C VAL A 91 -11.21 3.56 -9.03
N ASN A 92 -10.18 2.75 -8.93
CA ASN A 92 -8.81 3.11 -9.28
C ASN A 92 -8.26 2.16 -10.35
N GLY A 93 -7.09 2.47 -10.87
CA GLY A 93 -6.42 1.61 -11.84
C GLY A 93 -5.68 0.45 -11.16
N THR A 94 -4.41 0.63 -10.85
CA THR A 94 -3.58 -0.37 -10.16
C THR A 94 -4.02 -0.52 -8.70
N GLY A 95 -4.25 -1.76 -8.25
CA GLY A 95 -4.66 -2.11 -6.90
C GLY A 95 -3.54 -2.74 -6.06
N PHE A 96 -3.90 -3.21 -4.86
CA PHE A 96 -2.96 -3.91 -3.97
C PHE A 96 -2.38 -5.18 -4.61
N ILE A 97 -3.22 -6.02 -5.20
CA ILE A 97 -2.79 -7.30 -5.79
C ILE A 97 -1.77 -7.06 -6.90
N ASP A 98 -2.00 -6.07 -7.77
CA ASP A 98 -1.05 -5.71 -8.83
C ASP A 98 0.32 -5.31 -8.27
N CYS A 99 0.31 -4.50 -7.19
CA CYS A 99 1.54 -4.06 -6.54
C CYS A 99 2.25 -5.22 -5.83
N LEU A 100 1.51 -6.06 -5.11
CA LEU A 100 2.06 -7.23 -4.42
C LEU A 100 2.69 -8.20 -5.41
N ALA A 101 2.04 -8.46 -6.54
CA ALA A 101 2.58 -9.29 -7.61
C ALA A 101 3.87 -8.71 -8.20
N ALA A 102 3.91 -7.39 -8.42
CA ALA A 102 5.10 -6.70 -8.90
C ALA A 102 6.23 -6.75 -7.88
N PHE A 103 5.96 -6.54 -6.59
CA PHE A 103 6.96 -6.64 -5.53
C PHE A 103 7.47 -8.06 -5.32
N GLU A 104 6.63 -9.08 -5.45
CA GLU A 104 7.07 -10.47 -5.37
C GLU A 104 8.03 -10.82 -6.52
N ALA A 105 7.75 -10.33 -7.72
CA ALA A 105 8.59 -10.55 -8.89
C ALA A 105 9.88 -9.71 -8.91
N ASP A 106 9.94 -8.62 -8.14
CA ASP A 106 11.09 -7.73 -8.10
C ASP A 106 12.18 -8.26 -7.16
N SER A 107 13.34 -8.60 -7.71
CA SER A 107 14.49 -9.10 -6.93
C SER A 107 15.09 -8.06 -5.96
N GLN A 108 14.84 -6.78 -6.16
CA GLN A 108 15.29 -5.73 -5.24
C GLN A 108 14.36 -5.62 -4.02
N THR A 109 13.10 -6.00 -4.13
CA THR A 109 12.16 -5.97 -3.01
C THR A 109 12.34 -7.23 -2.15
N GLU A 110 12.64 -7.07 -0.87
CA GLU A 110 12.80 -8.17 0.08
C GLU A 110 11.69 -8.22 1.15
N ALA A 111 11.03 -7.09 1.42
CA ALA A 111 9.88 -7.02 2.30
C ALA A 111 8.91 -5.93 1.82
N ILE A 112 7.67 -6.00 2.28
CA ILE A 112 6.60 -5.14 1.77
C ILE A 112 5.86 -4.47 2.95
N VAL A 113 5.57 -3.18 2.80
CA VAL A 113 4.63 -2.45 3.67
C VAL A 113 3.37 -2.16 2.87
N MET A 114 2.23 -2.58 3.41
CA MET A 114 0.90 -2.43 2.81
C MET A 114 0.01 -1.57 3.70
N ILE A 115 -0.40 -0.41 3.21
CA ILE A 115 -1.22 0.54 3.97
C ILE A 115 -2.59 0.66 3.33
N GLY A 116 -3.58 0.14 4.04
CA GLY A 116 -5.00 0.23 3.70
C GLY A 116 -5.75 1.24 4.55
N GLU A 117 -7.05 1.21 4.39
CA GLU A 117 -7.98 2.04 5.15
C GLU A 117 -9.32 1.34 5.30
N ILE A 118 -10.19 1.86 6.16
CA ILE A 118 -11.57 1.37 6.28
C ILE A 118 -12.35 1.52 4.96
N GLY A 119 -13.39 0.72 4.79
CA GLY A 119 -14.24 0.70 3.60
C GLY A 119 -13.78 -0.28 2.52
N GLY A 120 -14.75 -0.83 1.81
CA GLY A 120 -14.51 -1.87 0.81
C GLY A 120 -13.86 -3.15 1.38
N ASN A 121 -13.37 -4.00 0.51
CA ASN A 121 -12.78 -5.32 0.83
C ASN A 121 -11.43 -5.57 0.14
N ALA A 122 -10.85 -4.56 -0.51
CA ALA A 122 -9.62 -4.71 -1.28
C ALA A 122 -8.43 -5.23 -0.45
N GLU A 123 -8.34 -4.85 0.82
CA GLU A 123 -7.30 -5.31 1.74
C GLU A 123 -7.47 -6.79 2.10
N GLN A 124 -8.71 -7.26 2.31
CA GLN A 124 -9.00 -8.67 2.59
C GLN A 124 -8.72 -9.54 1.36
N GLU A 125 -9.11 -9.09 0.18
CA GLU A 125 -8.81 -9.76 -1.10
C GLU A 125 -7.30 -9.83 -1.34
N ALA A 126 -6.59 -8.74 -1.10
CA ALA A 126 -5.13 -8.69 -1.21
C ALA A 126 -4.44 -9.62 -0.21
N ALA A 127 -4.92 -9.69 1.03
CA ALA A 127 -4.40 -10.60 2.05
C ALA A 127 -4.59 -12.07 1.66
N ALA A 128 -5.79 -12.42 1.20
CA ALA A 128 -6.08 -13.77 0.74
C ALA A 128 -5.20 -14.17 -0.47
N TRP A 129 -5.04 -13.26 -1.42
CA TRP A 129 -4.17 -13.47 -2.57
C TRP A 129 -2.69 -13.59 -2.16
N ALA A 130 -2.22 -12.71 -1.26
CA ALA A 130 -0.84 -12.70 -0.78
C ALA A 130 -0.46 -14.01 -0.08
N LYS A 131 -1.37 -14.60 0.70
CA LYS A 131 -1.16 -15.87 1.39
C LYS A 131 -0.72 -17.00 0.44
N GLU A 132 -1.24 -17.01 -0.77
CA GLU A 132 -0.99 -18.06 -1.76
C GLU A 132 0.16 -17.70 -2.74
N ASN A 133 0.47 -16.40 -2.88
CA ASN A 133 1.30 -15.93 -3.99
C ASN A 133 2.54 -15.12 -3.56
N VAL A 134 2.65 -14.71 -2.30
CA VAL A 134 3.76 -13.88 -1.83
C VAL A 134 4.58 -14.65 -0.79
N THR A 135 5.88 -14.73 -1.02
CA THR A 135 6.83 -15.39 -0.11
C THR A 135 7.56 -14.39 0.80
N LYS A 136 7.57 -13.12 0.42
CA LYS A 136 8.24 -12.03 1.13
C LYS A 136 7.43 -11.60 2.35
N PRO A 137 8.06 -11.21 3.47
CA PRO A 137 7.35 -10.71 4.63
C PRO A 137 6.57 -9.43 4.29
N ILE A 138 5.32 -9.37 4.76
CA ILE A 138 4.44 -8.22 4.60
C ILE A 138 4.10 -7.65 5.97
N VAL A 139 4.16 -6.33 6.10
CA VAL A 139 3.63 -5.57 7.23
C VAL A 139 2.42 -4.78 6.77
N GLY A 140 1.31 -4.93 7.46
CA GLY A 140 0.04 -4.28 7.15
C GLY A 140 -0.36 -3.24 8.19
N PHE A 141 -0.90 -2.12 7.73
CA PHE A 141 -1.58 -1.11 8.54
C PHE A 141 -2.92 -0.76 7.91
N VAL A 142 -3.93 -0.48 8.74
CA VAL A 142 -5.26 -0.05 8.29
C VAL A 142 -5.65 1.24 8.99
N ALA A 143 -5.77 2.32 8.22
CA ALA A 143 -6.20 3.62 8.71
C ALA A 143 -7.71 3.64 9.02
N GLY A 144 -8.09 4.46 10.00
CA GLY A 144 -9.49 4.72 10.33
C GLY A 144 -10.12 3.79 11.37
N ALA A 145 -9.32 3.07 12.18
CA ALA A 145 -9.82 2.18 13.22
C ALA A 145 -10.78 2.86 14.22
N THR A 146 -10.61 4.15 14.47
CA THR A 146 -11.46 4.95 15.36
C THR A 146 -12.59 5.71 14.63
N ALA A 147 -12.76 5.47 13.34
CA ALA A 147 -13.76 6.15 12.54
C ALA A 147 -15.19 5.73 12.95
N PRO A 148 -16.10 6.68 13.17
CA PRO A 148 -17.49 6.34 13.45
C PRO A 148 -18.17 5.72 12.21
N PRO A 149 -19.01 4.67 12.39
CA PRO A 149 -19.73 4.04 11.29
C PRO A 149 -20.56 5.05 10.48
N GLY A 150 -20.60 4.87 9.16
CA GLY A 150 -21.38 5.70 8.25
C GLY A 150 -20.79 7.08 7.95
N LYS A 151 -19.66 7.45 8.56
CA LYS A 151 -18.96 8.70 8.29
C LYS A 151 -17.80 8.46 7.32
N ARG A 152 -17.72 9.26 6.27
CA ARG A 152 -16.59 9.27 5.33
C ARG A 152 -15.36 9.89 6.00
N MET A 153 -14.22 9.24 5.88
CA MET A 153 -12.97 9.64 6.53
C MET A 153 -11.89 10.08 5.52
N GLY A 154 -12.11 11.25 4.91
CA GLY A 154 -11.17 11.84 3.95
C GLY A 154 -11.35 11.30 2.53
N HIS A 155 -11.01 10.07 2.26
CA HIS A 155 -11.16 9.46 0.95
C HIS A 155 -12.60 9.03 0.64
N ALA A 156 -12.98 9.05 -0.65
CA ALA A 156 -14.31 8.67 -1.09
C ALA A 156 -14.68 7.21 -0.76
N GLY A 157 -13.69 6.32 -0.78
CA GLY A 157 -13.82 4.89 -0.41
C GLY A 157 -13.74 4.60 1.09
N ALA A 158 -13.25 5.54 1.90
CA ALA A 158 -13.01 5.35 3.33
C ALA A 158 -14.29 5.54 4.17
N ILE A 159 -15.21 4.60 4.05
CA ILE A 159 -16.50 4.60 4.77
C ILE A 159 -16.91 3.19 5.17
N ILE A 160 -17.26 2.99 6.44
CA ILE A 160 -17.87 1.74 6.92
C ILE A 160 -19.36 1.77 6.56
N SER A 161 -19.79 0.86 5.69
CA SER A 161 -21.18 0.78 5.23
C SER A 161 -21.76 -0.60 5.54
N GLY A 162 -22.96 -0.63 6.14
CA GLY A 162 -23.63 -1.88 6.50
C GLY A 162 -22.82 -2.77 7.47
N GLY A 163 -21.96 -2.17 8.29
CA GLY A 163 -21.11 -2.89 9.26
C GLY A 163 -19.94 -3.65 8.64
N LYS A 164 -19.65 -3.44 7.35
CA LYS A 164 -18.56 -4.10 6.62
C LYS A 164 -17.42 -3.12 6.31
N GLY A 165 -16.23 -3.66 6.10
CA GLY A 165 -15.04 -2.89 5.77
C GLY A 165 -14.44 -2.16 6.98
N THR A 166 -14.60 -2.71 8.16
CA THR A 166 -13.99 -2.18 9.39
C THR A 166 -12.49 -2.46 9.41
N ALA A 167 -11.74 -1.69 10.20
CA ALA A 167 -10.32 -1.96 10.41
C ALA A 167 -10.10 -3.34 11.06
N GLU A 168 -10.97 -3.73 11.99
CA GLU A 168 -10.90 -5.02 12.69
C GLU A 168 -11.01 -6.20 11.73
N GLU A 169 -11.99 -6.17 10.81
CA GLU A 169 -12.13 -7.20 9.78
C GLU A 169 -10.90 -7.31 8.89
N LYS A 170 -10.30 -6.16 8.54
CA LYS A 170 -9.10 -6.11 7.69
C LYS A 170 -7.86 -6.63 8.43
N PHE A 171 -7.67 -6.22 9.68
CA PHE A 171 -6.60 -6.76 10.51
C PHE A 171 -6.73 -8.27 10.72
N ALA A 172 -7.95 -8.76 10.98
CA ALA A 172 -8.18 -10.21 11.09
C ALA A 172 -7.82 -10.96 9.80
N ALA A 173 -8.12 -10.38 8.63
CA ALA A 173 -7.73 -10.95 7.36
C ALA A 173 -6.20 -10.94 7.15
N PHE A 174 -5.52 -9.87 7.56
CA PHE A 174 -4.05 -9.78 7.52
C PHE A 174 -3.42 -10.85 8.40
N GLU A 175 -3.86 -10.97 9.64
CA GLU A 175 -3.36 -11.97 10.60
C GLU A 175 -3.58 -13.40 10.09
N ALA A 176 -4.75 -13.68 9.52
CA ALA A 176 -5.07 -14.99 8.91
C ALA A 176 -4.20 -15.33 7.68
N ALA A 177 -3.67 -14.29 7.01
CA ALA A 177 -2.75 -14.43 5.90
C ALA A 177 -1.27 -14.46 6.32
N GLY A 178 -0.96 -14.31 7.60
CA GLY A 178 0.41 -14.25 8.10
C GLY A 178 1.09 -12.89 7.92
N ILE A 179 0.32 -11.84 7.60
CA ILE A 179 0.80 -10.46 7.49
C ILE A 179 0.96 -9.89 8.90
N ALA A 180 2.13 -9.36 9.22
CA ALA A 180 2.38 -8.71 10.50
C ALA A 180 1.62 -7.37 10.56
N CYS A 181 0.91 -7.10 11.67
CA CYS A 181 0.04 -5.93 11.78
C CYS A 181 0.64 -4.87 12.70
N ALA A 182 0.86 -3.66 12.18
CA ALA A 182 0.99 -2.46 12.98
C ALA A 182 -0.41 -1.96 13.34
N LYS A 183 -0.72 -1.78 14.61
CA LYS A 183 -2.04 -1.31 15.06
C LYS A 183 -2.08 0.23 15.20
N ASP A 184 -0.93 0.84 15.34
CA ASP A 184 -0.70 2.29 15.32
C ASP A 184 0.23 2.64 14.16
N PRO A 185 0.00 3.75 13.44
CA PRO A 185 0.88 4.13 12.34
C PRO A 185 2.34 4.37 12.78
N SER A 186 2.58 4.77 14.02
CA SER A 186 3.92 4.98 14.58
C SER A 186 4.71 3.69 14.81
N GLU A 187 4.06 2.53 14.77
CA GLU A 187 4.68 1.22 14.98
C GLU A 187 5.19 0.56 13.69
N LEU A 188 4.88 1.13 12.52
CA LEU A 188 5.21 0.52 11.22
C LEU A 188 6.68 0.12 11.11
N GLY A 189 7.61 1.00 11.52
CA GLY A 189 9.04 0.72 11.49
C GLY A 189 9.45 -0.41 12.44
N ALA A 190 8.93 -0.41 13.65
CA ALA A 190 9.24 -1.43 14.65
C ALA A 190 8.71 -2.81 14.22
N VAL A 191 7.46 -2.88 13.73
CA VAL A 191 6.86 -4.12 13.23
C VAL A 191 7.62 -4.63 11.99
N LEU A 192 8.05 -3.73 11.10
CA LEU A 192 8.87 -4.09 9.94
C LEU A 192 10.22 -4.67 10.37
N LEU A 193 10.89 -4.05 11.34
CA LEU A 193 12.16 -4.54 11.87
C LEU A 193 12.03 -5.97 12.42
N GLU A 194 10.99 -6.24 13.19
CA GLU A 194 10.72 -7.58 13.71
C GLU A 194 10.35 -8.58 12.61
N ALA A 195 9.61 -8.16 11.60
CA ALA A 195 9.29 -9.02 10.44
C ALA A 195 10.56 -9.38 9.64
N LEU A 196 11.48 -8.43 9.45
CA LEU A 196 12.77 -8.66 8.78
C LEU A 196 13.66 -9.62 9.58
N LYS A 197 13.75 -9.46 10.91
CA LYS A 197 14.49 -10.38 11.79
C LYS A 197 13.91 -11.78 11.73
N LYS A 198 12.60 -11.93 11.86
CA LYS A 198 11.91 -13.23 11.79
C LYS A 198 12.12 -13.94 10.45
N ALA A 199 12.22 -13.19 9.37
CA ALA A 199 12.50 -13.72 8.05
C ALA A 199 14.00 -14.01 7.79
N GLY A 200 14.89 -13.71 8.75
CA GLY A 200 16.34 -13.87 8.58
C GLY A 200 16.99 -12.86 7.62
N LEU A 201 16.26 -11.78 7.30
CA LEU A 201 16.72 -10.72 6.40
C LEU A 201 17.52 -9.64 7.13
N ARG A 202 17.53 -9.67 8.45
CA ARG A 202 18.29 -8.77 9.30
C ARG A 202 18.76 -9.50 10.55
N ASN A 203 20.06 -9.39 10.84
CA ASN A 203 20.62 -9.71 12.15
C ASN A 203 20.42 -8.51 13.09
N GLU A 204 20.46 -8.70 14.39
CA GLU A 204 20.11 -7.72 15.46
C GLU A 204 20.29 -6.24 15.12
#